data_5c9a6351786aa59c9d9cf17b6baae2d0
#
_entry.id   5c9a6351786aa59c9d9cf17b6baae2d0
#
_cell.length_a   1.000
_cell.length_b   1.000
_cell.length_c   1.000
_cell.angle_alpha   90.00
_cell.angle_beta   90.00
_cell.angle_gamma   90.00
#
_symmetry.space_group_name_H-M   'P 1'
#
loop_
_entity.id
_entity.type
_entity.pdbx_description
1 polymer ?
#
loop_
_entity_poly.entity_id
_entity_poly.type
_entity_poly.pdbx_seq_one_letter_code
_entity_poly.pdbx_strand_id
1 'polypeptide(L)'
;MSFAHTLILGLIAGGTIVLGLPVGRMTNTRPNVRHFLSALAVGVLMFLVWDVLSAAWEPIDAALPADSRNLGHVFGYGALMFAGVGIGLLGIVWYERRTVKAEAVIEGRKLAMLIAIGIGLHNFAEGLGIGAAAAENSTLLATTLVVGFALHNATEGFGITAPLAGGQKPSWGYLGLLGLIGGGP
;
A
#
# COMPACT_ATOMS: atom_id res chain seq x y z
N MET A 1 -5.33 3.43 -25.14
CA MET A 1 -6.67 3.51 -24.45
C MET A 1 -7.05 4.97 -24.28
N SER A 2 -8.37 5.32 -24.10
CA SER A 2 -8.74 6.72 -23.80
C SER A 2 -8.42 7.06 -22.33
N PHE A 3 -8.11 8.33 -22.04
CA PHE A 3 -7.85 8.82 -20.69
C PHE A 3 -9.00 8.48 -19.72
N ALA A 4 -10.26 8.65 -20.15
CA ALA A 4 -11.41 8.32 -19.33
C ALA A 4 -11.49 6.83 -18.97
N HIS A 5 -11.12 5.94 -19.89
CA HIS A 5 -11.08 4.51 -19.62
C HIS A 5 -10.00 4.17 -18.59
N THR A 6 -8.79 4.73 -18.75
CA THR A 6 -7.68 4.55 -17.79
C THR A 6 -8.06 5.05 -16.41
N LEU A 7 -8.72 6.23 -16.33
CA LEU A 7 -9.18 6.78 -15.06
C LEU A 7 -10.21 5.87 -14.36
N ILE A 8 -11.17 5.31 -15.11
CA ILE A 8 -12.15 4.37 -14.56
C ILE A 8 -11.46 3.13 -14.02
N LEU A 9 -10.47 2.60 -14.74
CA LEU A 9 -9.71 1.43 -14.31
C LEU A 9 -8.95 1.71 -13.00
N GLY A 10 -8.29 2.87 -12.88
CA GLY A 10 -7.64 3.29 -11.64
C GLY A 10 -8.62 3.46 -10.49
N LEU A 11 -9.78 4.11 -10.74
CA LEU A 11 -10.83 4.26 -9.72
C LEU A 11 -11.40 2.91 -9.24
N ILE A 12 -11.49 1.92 -10.11
CA ILE A 12 -11.91 0.56 -9.71
C ILE A 12 -10.85 -0.06 -8.82
N ALA A 13 -9.57 -0.03 -9.25
CA ALA A 13 -8.48 -0.61 -8.47
C ALA A 13 -8.37 0.02 -7.08
N GLY A 14 -8.18 1.34 -6.99
CA GLY A 14 -8.05 2.04 -5.71
C GLY A 14 -9.33 2.06 -4.88
N GLY A 15 -10.51 2.13 -5.53
CA GLY A 15 -11.80 2.18 -4.86
C GLY A 15 -12.14 0.93 -4.05
N THR A 16 -11.59 -0.22 -4.38
CA THR A 16 -11.83 -1.48 -3.63
C THR A 16 -11.30 -1.44 -2.21
N ILE A 17 -10.38 -0.54 -1.88
CA ILE A 17 -9.89 -0.34 -0.51
C ILE A 17 -11.03 -0.05 0.48
N VAL A 18 -12.11 0.57 -0.01
CA VAL A 18 -13.30 0.89 0.79
C VAL A 18 -13.98 -0.37 1.37
N LEU A 19 -13.80 -1.53 0.73
CA LEU A 19 -14.39 -2.79 1.19
C LEU A 19 -13.79 -3.25 2.54
N GLY A 20 -12.52 -2.94 2.80
CA GLY A 20 -11.84 -3.26 4.06
C GLY A 20 -12.14 -2.31 5.22
N LEU A 21 -12.53 -1.06 4.93
CA LEU A 21 -12.67 -0.01 5.94
C LEU A 21 -13.70 -0.29 7.05
N PRO A 22 -14.87 -0.94 6.79
CA PRO A 22 -15.87 -1.19 7.83
C PRO A 22 -15.35 -1.99 9.01
N VAL A 23 -14.30 -2.80 8.81
CA VAL A 23 -13.67 -3.61 9.86
C VAL A 23 -13.18 -2.75 11.03
N GLY A 24 -12.69 -1.54 10.77
CA GLY A 24 -12.28 -0.58 11.80
C GLY A 24 -13.40 -0.15 12.76
N ARG A 25 -14.66 -0.42 12.43
CA ARG A 25 -15.82 -0.13 13.30
C ARG A 25 -16.30 -1.33 14.12
N MET A 26 -15.64 -2.47 14.02
CA MET A 26 -15.98 -3.67 14.77
C MET A 26 -15.50 -3.54 16.22
N THR A 27 -16.34 -3.03 17.12
CA THR A 27 -15.99 -2.77 18.53
C THR A 27 -16.33 -3.92 19.47
N ASN A 28 -17.30 -4.76 19.13
CA ASN A 28 -17.78 -5.88 19.96
C ASN A 28 -17.41 -7.25 19.36
N THR A 29 -16.20 -7.40 18.89
CA THR A 29 -15.73 -8.67 18.35
C THR A 29 -15.29 -9.62 19.47
N ARG A 30 -15.62 -10.92 19.30
CA ARG A 30 -15.07 -11.98 20.16
C ARG A 30 -13.54 -11.93 20.12
N PRO A 31 -12.83 -12.17 21.24
CA PRO A 31 -11.36 -12.11 21.28
C PRO A 31 -10.67 -12.89 20.15
N ASN A 32 -11.16 -14.10 19.84
CA ASN A 32 -10.61 -14.92 18.76
C ASN A 32 -10.74 -14.27 17.38
N VAL A 33 -11.87 -13.60 17.10
CA VAL A 33 -12.06 -12.87 15.84
C VAL A 33 -11.09 -11.69 15.76
N ARG A 34 -10.91 -10.96 16.85
CA ARG A 34 -9.95 -9.86 16.93
C ARG A 34 -8.51 -10.33 16.68
N HIS A 35 -8.10 -11.45 17.32
CA HIS A 35 -6.76 -12.01 17.10
C HIS A 35 -6.58 -12.49 15.67
N PHE A 36 -7.59 -13.15 15.09
CA PHE A 36 -7.57 -13.56 13.69
C PHE A 36 -7.42 -12.35 12.75
N LEU A 37 -8.23 -11.30 12.95
CA LEU A 37 -8.17 -10.09 12.14
C LEU A 37 -6.81 -9.38 12.26
N SER A 38 -6.23 -9.34 13.47
CA SER A 38 -4.89 -8.77 13.67
C SER A 38 -3.81 -9.58 12.97
N ALA A 39 -3.87 -10.91 13.06
CA ALA A 39 -2.93 -11.78 12.37
C ALA A 39 -3.05 -11.67 10.84
N LEU A 40 -4.28 -11.58 10.32
CA LEU A 40 -4.54 -11.36 8.91
C LEU A 40 -3.95 -10.02 8.44
N ALA A 41 -4.14 -8.93 9.20
CA ALA A 41 -3.56 -7.64 8.88
C ALA A 41 -2.03 -7.67 8.82
N VAL A 42 -1.40 -8.33 9.81
CA VAL A 42 0.06 -8.52 9.80
C VAL A 42 0.49 -9.32 8.56
N GLY A 43 -0.23 -10.38 8.21
CA GLY A 43 0.04 -11.18 7.01
C GLY A 43 -0.03 -10.35 5.72
N VAL A 44 -1.07 -9.54 5.58
CA VAL A 44 -1.23 -8.60 4.43
C VAL A 44 -0.05 -7.63 4.36
N LEU A 45 0.30 -6.97 5.48
CA LEU A 45 1.42 -6.03 5.51
C LEU A 45 2.77 -6.70 5.19
N MET A 46 3.00 -7.93 5.65
CA MET A 46 4.20 -8.69 5.30
C MET A 46 4.23 -9.06 3.81
N PHE A 47 3.09 -9.44 3.25
CA PHE A 47 2.96 -9.69 1.82
C PHE A 47 3.30 -8.44 1.01
N LEU A 48 2.77 -7.27 1.38
CA LEU A 48 3.07 -6.00 0.72
C LEU A 48 4.57 -5.65 0.78
N VAL A 49 5.22 -5.85 1.93
CA VAL A 49 6.69 -5.66 2.03
C VAL A 49 7.43 -6.54 1.03
N TRP A 50 7.05 -7.80 0.92
CA TRP A 50 7.63 -8.72 -0.05
C TRP A 50 7.37 -8.28 -1.48
N ASP A 51 6.14 -7.92 -1.80
CA ASP A 51 5.71 -7.51 -3.14
C ASP A 51 6.47 -6.26 -3.62
N VAL A 52 6.49 -5.21 -2.80
CA VAL A 52 7.22 -3.95 -3.10
C VAL A 52 8.72 -4.19 -3.27
N LEU A 53 9.34 -5.00 -2.40
CA LEU A 53 10.77 -5.29 -2.51
C LEU A 53 11.07 -6.14 -3.74
N SER A 54 10.21 -7.09 -4.08
CA SER A 54 10.35 -7.91 -5.28
C SER A 54 10.25 -7.06 -6.54
N ALA A 55 9.26 -6.18 -6.63
CA ALA A 55 9.10 -5.25 -7.74
C ALA A 55 10.27 -4.27 -7.87
N ALA A 56 10.82 -3.79 -6.75
CA ALA A 56 11.99 -2.92 -6.75
C ALA A 56 13.29 -3.66 -7.14
N TRP A 57 13.35 -4.97 -6.92
CA TRP A 57 14.49 -5.81 -7.29
C TRP A 57 14.49 -6.22 -8.77
N GLU A 58 13.33 -6.35 -9.40
CA GLU A 58 13.17 -6.82 -10.77
C GLU A 58 14.05 -6.06 -11.79
N PRO A 59 14.12 -4.70 -11.81
CA PRO A 59 15.00 -3.98 -12.75
C PRO A 59 16.49 -4.23 -12.50
N ILE A 60 16.88 -4.56 -11.28
CA ILE A 60 18.26 -4.89 -10.92
C ILE A 60 18.61 -6.26 -11.49
N ASP A 61 17.72 -7.24 -11.30
CA ASP A 61 17.89 -8.60 -11.78
C ASP A 61 17.92 -8.64 -13.32
N ALA A 62 17.04 -7.89 -13.96
CA ALA A 62 17.00 -7.77 -15.43
C ALA A 62 18.27 -7.13 -16.04
N ALA A 63 19.04 -6.37 -15.26
CA ALA A 63 20.29 -5.75 -15.70
C ALA A 63 21.54 -6.64 -15.49
N LEU A 64 21.38 -7.83 -14.88
CA LEU A 64 22.47 -8.73 -14.50
C LEU A 64 22.91 -9.78 -15.54
N PRO A 65 22.18 -10.13 -16.64
CA PRO A 65 22.58 -11.18 -17.57
C PRO A 65 24.02 -10.99 -18.07
N ALA A 66 24.77 -12.09 -18.18
CA ALA A 66 26.21 -12.06 -18.45
C ALA A 66 26.57 -11.52 -19.84
N ASP A 67 25.67 -11.68 -20.79
CA ASP A 67 25.79 -11.25 -22.19
C ASP A 67 25.43 -9.77 -22.40
N SER A 68 24.67 -9.17 -21.51
CA SER A 68 24.22 -7.77 -21.60
C SER A 68 24.41 -6.98 -20.30
N ARG A 69 25.34 -7.42 -19.43
CA ARG A 69 25.56 -6.82 -18.12
C ARG A 69 25.78 -5.31 -18.19
N ASN A 70 24.82 -4.55 -17.66
CA ASN A 70 24.92 -3.11 -17.53
C ASN A 70 25.13 -2.71 -16.05
N LEU A 71 26.38 -2.69 -15.62
CA LEU A 71 26.74 -2.35 -14.24
C LEU A 71 26.22 -0.97 -13.82
N GLY A 72 26.14 0.00 -14.74
CA GLY A 72 25.58 1.33 -14.46
C GLY A 72 24.11 1.24 -14.03
N HIS A 73 23.31 0.44 -14.72
CA HIS A 73 21.91 0.22 -14.36
C HIS A 73 21.77 -0.58 -13.05
N VAL A 74 22.58 -1.63 -12.85
CA VAL A 74 22.59 -2.41 -11.61
C VAL A 74 22.83 -1.50 -10.41
N PHE A 75 23.89 -0.69 -10.44
CA PHE A 75 24.20 0.24 -9.36
C PHE A 75 23.17 1.37 -9.25
N GLY A 76 22.66 1.90 -10.36
CA GLY A 76 21.64 2.95 -10.38
C GLY A 76 20.33 2.51 -9.73
N TYR A 77 19.75 1.39 -10.18
CA TYR A 77 18.52 0.85 -9.60
C TYR A 77 18.71 0.37 -8.17
N GLY A 78 19.87 -0.26 -7.87
CA GLY A 78 20.22 -0.64 -6.50
C GLY A 78 20.28 0.56 -5.58
N ALA A 79 20.95 1.64 -5.99
CA ALA A 79 21.02 2.88 -5.20
C ALA A 79 19.63 3.51 -4.98
N LEU A 80 18.77 3.52 -6.01
CA LEU A 80 17.39 4.01 -5.89
C LEU A 80 16.58 3.17 -4.90
N MET A 81 16.66 1.86 -4.99
CA MET A 81 15.96 0.94 -4.08
C MET A 81 16.41 1.18 -2.62
N PHE A 82 17.72 1.15 -2.35
CA PHE A 82 18.23 1.35 -0.99
C PHE A 82 17.99 2.77 -0.46
N ALA A 83 18.07 3.79 -1.33
CA ALA A 83 17.71 5.16 -0.95
C ALA A 83 16.24 5.27 -0.60
N GLY A 84 15.34 4.67 -1.39
CA GLY A 84 13.90 4.66 -1.13
C GLY A 84 13.56 3.99 0.21
N VAL A 85 14.09 2.79 0.45
CA VAL A 85 13.93 2.07 1.72
C VAL A 85 14.50 2.88 2.89
N GLY A 86 15.70 3.45 2.71
CA GLY A 86 16.36 4.26 3.75
C GLY A 86 15.57 5.52 4.09
N ILE A 87 15.09 6.27 3.08
CA ILE A 87 14.27 7.47 3.28
C ILE A 87 12.94 7.11 3.97
N GLY A 88 12.30 6.01 3.55
CA GLY A 88 11.06 5.54 4.15
C GLY A 88 11.24 5.18 5.63
N LEU A 89 12.20 4.33 5.96
CA LEU A 89 12.48 3.92 7.34
C LEU A 89 12.92 5.09 8.23
N LEU A 90 13.86 5.92 7.75
CA LEU A 90 14.33 7.09 8.49
C LEU A 90 13.24 8.13 8.64
N GLY A 91 12.38 8.31 7.63
CA GLY A 91 11.22 9.18 7.68
C GLY A 91 10.22 8.76 8.75
N ILE A 92 9.92 7.46 8.86
CA ILE A 92 9.03 6.92 9.91
C ILE A 92 9.67 7.13 11.29
N VAL A 93 10.95 6.79 11.47
CA VAL A 93 11.67 6.98 12.74
C VAL A 93 11.74 8.45 13.13
N TRP A 94 11.99 9.34 12.16
CA TRP A 94 12.02 10.78 12.40
C TRP A 94 10.64 11.31 12.83
N TYR A 95 9.58 10.88 12.12
CA TYR A 95 8.20 11.24 12.46
C TYR A 95 7.84 10.75 13.86
N GLU A 96 8.14 9.49 14.18
CA GLU A 96 7.88 8.91 15.50
C GLU A 96 8.57 9.72 16.60
N ARG A 97 9.87 9.99 16.46
CA ARG A 97 10.64 10.78 17.44
C ARG A 97 10.12 12.21 17.62
N ARG A 98 9.53 12.81 16.58
CA ARG A 98 8.98 14.16 16.64
C ARG A 98 7.57 14.21 17.19
N THR A 99 6.78 13.18 16.99
CA THR A 99 5.32 13.20 17.20
C THR A 99 4.90 12.36 18.41
N VAL A 100 5.65 11.31 18.72
CA VAL A 100 5.35 10.41 19.86
C VAL A 100 6.27 10.78 21.03
N LYS A 101 5.70 11.20 22.16
CA LYS A 101 6.43 11.30 23.42
C LYS A 101 6.89 9.90 23.81
N ALA A 102 8.11 9.76 24.33
CA ALA A 102 8.83 8.50 24.54
C ALA A 102 8.11 7.43 25.40
N GLU A 103 6.95 7.73 25.99
CA GLU A 103 6.20 6.82 26.86
C GLU A 103 4.78 6.50 26.32
N ALA A 104 4.40 7.01 25.15
CA ALA A 104 3.06 6.80 24.62
C ALA A 104 3.04 5.67 23.57
N VAL A 105 2.25 4.63 23.82
CA VAL A 105 1.84 3.67 22.78
C VAL A 105 1.23 4.47 21.63
N ILE A 106 1.68 4.23 20.39
CA ILE A 106 1.11 4.89 19.21
C ILE A 106 -0.39 4.67 19.21
N GLU A 107 -1.16 5.74 19.33
CA GLU A 107 -2.63 5.68 19.30
C GLU A 107 -3.07 5.02 17.98
N GLY A 108 -4.02 4.07 18.04
CA GLY A 108 -4.46 3.32 16.85
C GLY A 108 -4.86 4.19 15.66
N ARG A 109 -5.39 5.40 15.90
CA ARG A 109 -5.72 6.37 14.84
C ARG A 109 -4.48 6.91 14.13
N LYS A 110 -3.41 7.20 14.85
CA LYS A 110 -2.14 7.66 14.25
C LYS A 110 -1.49 6.55 13.45
N LEU A 111 -1.53 5.33 13.97
CA LEU A 111 -1.01 4.17 13.24
C LEU A 111 -1.81 3.89 11.98
N ALA A 112 -3.14 3.92 12.04
CA ALA A 112 -4.00 3.77 10.87
C ALA A 112 -3.71 4.84 9.79
N MET A 113 -3.49 6.09 10.19
CA MET A 113 -3.12 7.17 9.27
C MET A 113 -1.76 6.94 8.62
N LEU A 114 -0.75 6.51 9.38
CA LEU A 114 0.59 6.18 8.84
C LEU A 114 0.52 5.04 7.83
N ILE A 115 -0.25 3.98 8.14
CA ILE A 115 -0.47 2.85 7.23
C ILE A 115 -1.18 3.35 5.97
N ALA A 116 -2.23 4.18 6.09
CA ALA A 116 -2.94 4.72 4.94
C ALA A 116 -2.03 5.55 4.02
N ILE A 117 -1.12 6.37 4.59
CA ILE A 117 -0.16 7.15 3.81
C ILE A 117 0.83 6.21 3.08
N GLY A 118 1.36 5.20 3.77
CA GLY A 118 2.27 4.22 3.16
C GLY A 118 1.62 3.45 2.01
N ILE A 119 0.40 2.96 2.23
CA ILE A 119 -0.40 2.27 1.22
C ILE A 119 -0.74 3.21 0.06
N GLY A 120 -1.10 4.47 0.31
CA GLY A 120 -1.36 5.43 -0.75
C GLY A 120 -0.15 5.70 -1.65
N LEU A 121 1.05 5.75 -1.08
CA LEU A 121 2.29 5.85 -1.87
C LEU A 121 2.54 4.60 -2.71
N HIS A 122 2.24 3.41 -2.18
CA HIS A 122 2.31 2.15 -2.91
C HIS A 122 1.29 2.14 -4.07
N ASN A 123 0.04 2.45 -3.80
CA ASN A 123 -1.03 2.48 -4.79
C ASN A 123 -0.82 3.54 -5.88
N PHE A 124 -0.12 4.63 -5.56
CA PHE A 124 0.33 5.58 -6.58
C PHE A 124 1.26 4.92 -7.61
N ALA A 125 2.19 4.08 -7.17
CA ALA A 125 3.06 3.34 -8.08
C ALA A 125 2.27 2.33 -8.94
N GLU A 126 1.27 1.67 -8.38
CA GLU A 126 0.35 0.79 -9.12
C GLU A 126 -0.47 1.55 -10.17
N GLY A 127 -0.98 2.71 -9.81
CA GLY A 127 -1.69 3.61 -10.73
C GLY A 127 -0.81 4.02 -11.91
N LEU A 128 0.48 4.30 -11.67
CA LEU A 128 1.45 4.55 -12.74
C LEU A 128 1.64 3.32 -13.63
N GLY A 129 1.65 2.10 -13.07
CA GLY A 129 1.71 0.85 -13.83
C GLY A 129 0.49 0.66 -14.76
N ILE A 130 -0.71 0.92 -14.26
CA ILE A 130 -1.94 0.90 -15.08
C ILE A 130 -1.84 1.96 -16.19
N GLY A 131 -1.38 3.17 -15.85
CA GLY A 131 -1.19 4.26 -16.80
C GLY A 131 -0.20 3.93 -17.90
N ALA A 132 0.93 3.31 -17.57
CA ALA A 132 1.93 2.85 -18.53
C ALA A 132 1.37 1.79 -19.49
N ALA A 133 0.70 0.76 -18.97
CA ALA A 133 0.04 -0.27 -19.78
C ALA A 133 -1.01 0.33 -20.73
N ALA A 134 -1.76 1.34 -20.25
CA ALA A 134 -2.74 2.06 -21.07
C ALA A 134 -2.08 2.90 -22.18
N ALA A 135 -0.94 3.54 -21.91
CA ALA A 135 -0.18 4.32 -22.88
C ALA A 135 0.37 3.43 -24.01
N GLU A 136 0.79 2.21 -23.69
CA GLU A 136 1.20 1.20 -24.65
C GLU A 136 0.04 0.54 -25.40
N ASN A 137 -1.21 0.98 -25.16
CA ASN A 137 -2.44 0.37 -25.68
C ASN A 137 -2.59 -1.11 -25.35
N SER A 138 -1.93 -1.61 -24.32
CA SER A 138 -2.03 -2.98 -23.84
C SER A 138 -3.26 -3.13 -22.91
N THR A 139 -4.44 -3.24 -23.51
CA THR A 139 -5.71 -3.39 -22.75
C THR A 139 -5.70 -4.64 -21.88
N LEU A 140 -5.13 -5.75 -22.37
CA LEU A 140 -5.04 -6.97 -21.60
C LEU A 140 -4.19 -6.79 -20.35
N LEU A 141 -3.00 -6.18 -20.47
CA LEU A 141 -2.11 -5.93 -19.34
C LEU A 141 -2.77 -4.97 -18.34
N ALA A 142 -3.31 -3.84 -18.80
CA ALA A 142 -4.01 -2.88 -17.94
C ALA A 142 -5.16 -3.53 -17.17
N THR A 143 -5.97 -4.36 -17.83
CA THR A 143 -7.09 -5.05 -17.16
C THR A 143 -6.59 -6.09 -16.15
N THR A 144 -5.54 -6.83 -16.47
CA THR A 144 -4.94 -7.82 -15.56
C THR A 144 -4.40 -7.14 -14.29
N LEU A 145 -3.69 -6.01 -14.45
CA LEU A 145 -3.19 -5.21 -13.33
C LEU A 145 -4.35 -4.71 -12.45
N VAL A 146 -5.42 -4.17 -13.05
CA VAL A 146 -6.59 -3.70 -12.31
C VAL A 146 -7.25 -4.80 -11.51
N VAL A 147 -7.40 -6.01 -12.07
CA VAL A 147 -7.98 -7.15 -11.34
C VAL A 147 -7.08 -7.54 -10.16
N GLY A 148 -5.78 -7.64 -10.38
CA GLY A 148 -4.81 -7.94 -9.32
C GLY A 148 -4.84 -6.90 -8.21
N PHE A 149 -4.72 -5.62 -8.56
CA PHE A 149 -4.70 -4.51 -7.62
C PHE A 149 -6.05 -4.35 -6.88
N ALA A 150 -7.18 -4.51 -7.55
CA ALA A 150 -8.48 -4.46 -6.90
C ALA A 150 -8.65 -5.54 -5.82
N LEU A 151 -8.11 -6.74 -6.03
CA LEU A 151 -8.20 -7.83 -5.07
C LEU A 151 -7.37 -7.55 -3.82
N HIS A 152 -6.12 -7.08 -3.96
CA HIS A 152 -5.31 -6.83 -2.78
C HIS A 152 -5.63 -5.49 -2.10
N ASN A 153 -6.06 -4.46 -2.83
CA ASN A 153 -6.49 -3.20 -2.23
C ASN A 153 -7.67 -3.38 -1.27
N ALA A 154 -8.58 -4.33 -1.55
CA ALA A 154 -9.62 -4.69 -0.59
C ALA A 154 -9.05 -5.19 0.74
N THR A 155 -7.94 -5.96 0.70
CA THR A 155 -7.24 -6.42 1.91
C THR A 155 -6.40 -5.34 2.57
N GLU A 156 -5.87 -4.39 1.81
CA GLU A 156 -5.16 -3.20 2.34
C GLU A 156 -6.08 -2.29 3.15
N GLY A 157 -7.30 -2.06 2.69
CA GLY A 157 -8.30 -1.33 3.46
C GLY A 157 -8.54 -1.95 4.84
N PHE A 158 -8.47 -3.28 4.92
CA PHE A 158 -8.46 -3.99 6.18
C PHE A 158 -7.18 -3.70 7.00
N GLY A 159 -6.00 -3.77 6.39
CA GLY A 159 -4.72 -3.44 7.03
C GLY A 159 -4.69 -2.04 7.62
N ILE A 160 -5.20 -1.04 6.89
CA ILE A 160 -5.32 0.36 7.35
C ILE A 160 -6.16 0.45 8.63
N THR A 161 -7.27 -0.29 8.71
CA THR A 161 -8.24 -0.13 9.78
C THR A 161 -8.07 -1.09 10.95
N ALA A 162 -7.22 -2.11 10.81
CA ALA A 162 -6.94 -3.08 11.86
C ALA A 162 -6.50 -2.45 13.20
N PRO A 163 -5.64 -1.40 13.23
CA PRO A 163 -5.26 -0.74 14.48
C PRO A 163 -6.41 -0.06 15.20
N LEU A 164 -7.53 0.19 14.53
CA LEU A 164 -8.73 0.83 15.11
C LEU A 164 -9.65 -0.19 15.77
N ALA A 165 -9.51 -1.48 15.44
CA ALA A 165 -10.38 -2.54 15.93
C ALA A 165 -10.25 -2.71 17.45
N GLY A 166 -11.38 -2.67 18.16
CA GLY A 166 -11.45 -2.79 19.62
C GLY A 166 -11.19 -1.50 20.40
N GLY A 167 -10.90 -0.39 19.71
CA GLY A 167 -10.81 0.96 20.29
C GLY A 167 -12.13 1.73 20.21
N GLN A 168 -12.05 3.05 20.35
CA GLN A 168 -13.21 3.92 20.12
C GLN A 168 -13.64 3.83 18.65
N LYS A 169 -14.95 3.70 18.44
CA LYS A 169 -15.57 3.56 17.13
C LYS A 169 -15.23 4.77 16.22
N PRO A 170 -14.48 4.60 15.14
CA PRO A 170 -14.15 5.71 14.25
C PRO A 170 -15.40 6.23 13.53
N SER A 171 -15.40 7.52 13.19
CA SER A 171 -16.46 8.09 12.35
C SER A 171 -16.33 7.58 10.91
N TRP A 172 -17.43 7.53 10.16
CA TRP A 172 -17.40 7.20 8.73
C TRP A 172 -16.59 8.21 7.92
N GLY A 173 -16.63 9.50 8.30
CA GLY A 173 -15.79 10.53 7.67
C GLY A 173 -14.30 10.26 7.84
N TYR A 174 -13.86 9.79 9.01
CA TYR A 174 -12.47 9.42 9.23
C TYR A 174 -12.07 8.17 8.43
N LEU A 175 -12.93 7.15 8.36
CA LEU A 175 -12.69 5.98 7.51
C LEU A 175 -12.63 6.37 6.03
N GLY A 176 -13.54 7.23 5.58
CA GLY A 176 -13.53 7.77 4.22
C GLY A 176 -12.24 8.52 3.90
N LEU A 177 -11.71 9.31 4.87
CA LEU A 177 -10.43 9.98 4.72
C LEU A 177 -9.26 8.98 4.57
N LEU A 178 -9.23 7.93 5.41
CA LEU A 178 -8.23 6.87 5.30
C LEU A 178 -8.29 6.15 3.95
N GLY A 179 -9.50 5.84 3.48
CA GLY A 179 -9.73 5.23 2.17
C GLY A 179 -9.32 6.14 1.01
N LEU A 180 -9.56 7.45 1.12
CA LEU A 180 -9.14 8.42 0.11
C LEU A 180 -7.61 8.55 0.06
N ILE A 181 -6.95 8.56 1.22
CA ILE A 181 -5.48 8.63 1.29
C ILE A 181 -4.87 7.33 0.77
N GLY A 182 -5.40 6.17 1.17
CA GLY A 182 -4.86 4.87 0.79
C GLY A 182 -5.15 4.47 -0.66
N GLY A 183 -6.35 4.75 -1.16
CA GLY A 183 -6.81 4.28 -2.49
C GLY A 183 -7.08 5.40 -3.50
N GLY A 184 -6.90 6.67 -3.13
CA GLY A 184 -7.10 7.81 -4.02
C GLY A 184 -5.98 8.04 -5.04
N PRO A 185 -4.70 7.85 -4.67
CA PRO A 185 -3.58 7.99 -5.60
C PRO A 185 -3.55 6.95 -6.69
#